data_a8d5c8853f7973b1831d7bc4f86b800a
#
_entry.id   a8d5c8853f7973b1831d7bc4f86b800a
#
_cell.length_a   1.000
_cell.length_b   1.000
_cell.length_c   1.000
_cell.angle_alpha   90.00
_cell.angle_beta   90.00
_cell.angle_gamma   90.00
#
_symmetry.space_group_name_H-M   'P 1'
#
loop_
_entity.id
_entity.type
_entity.pdbx_description
1 polymer ?
#
loop_
_entity_poly.entity_id
_entity_poly.type
_entity_poly.pdbx_seq_one_letter_code
_entity_poly.pdbx_strand_id
1 'polypeptide(L)'
;VEFEVIEWSGIYQLKPFPIYDAAKRLTSGMYVPGSYMCLSFHHKKPLKIGKGGMILTDDKKSTEAIRKLRYEGRTIGIPYHEDDLGDGGWNMYMTPEQAARGLTLLWSHPQHFDDIKEDPPYSDLRNCSLFNKRA
;
A
#
# COMPACT_ATOMS: atom_id res chain seq x y z
N VAL A 1 -12.30 13.24 -3.06
CA VAL A 1 -12.22 11.98 -3.80
C VAL A 1 -13.56 11.30 -3.66
N GLU A 2 -14.33 11.26 -4.75
CA GLU A 2 -15.56 10.48 -4.80
C GLU A 2 -15.18 9.03 -5.10
N PHE A 3 -15.69 8.10 -4.31
CA PHE A 3 -15.60 6.68 -4.60
C PHE A 3 -16.96 6.04 -4.37
N GLU A 4 -17.33 5.23 -5.32
CA GLU A 4 -18.52 4.40 -5.23
C GLU A 4 -18.04 2.96 -5.06
N VAL A 5 -18.31 2.38 -3.90
CA VAL A 5 -18.00 0.98 -3.63
C VAL A 5 -19.31 0.23 -3.59
N ILE A 6 -19.70 -0.33 -4.73
CA ILE A 6 -20.89 -1.16 -4.85
C ILE A 6 -20.57 -2.58 -4.36
N GLU A 7 -19.42 -3.11 -4.78
CA GLU A 7 -18.93 -4.40 -4.34
C GLU A 7 -17.40 -4.41 -4.48
N TRP A 8 -16.67 -4.58 -3.37
CA TRP A 8 -15.22 -4.56 -3.40
C TRP A 8 -14.63 -5.96 -3.42
N SER A 9 -14.17 -6.38 -4.58
CA SER A 9 -13.41 -7.60 -4.76
C SER A 9 -12.04 -7.29 -5.35
N GLY A 10 -10.99 -7.49 -4.58
CA GLY A 10 -9.61 -7.43 -5.06
C GLY A 10 -9.01 -6.05 -5.23
N ILE A 11 -9.43 -5.29 -6.22
CA ILE A 11 -8.93 -3.94 -6.47
C ILE A 11 -10.07 -2.96 -6.77
N TYR A 12 -9.87 -1.68 -6.42
CA TYR A 12 -10.72 -0.59 -6.89
C TYR A 12 -9.90 0.68 -7.13
N GLN A 13 -10.36 1.50 -8.07
CA GLN A 13 -9.71 2.76 -8.40
C GLN A 13 -10.22 3.91 -7.51
N LEU A 14 -9.31 4.72 -7.00
CA LEU A 14 -9.61 5.99 -6.31
C LEU A 14 -9.78 7.11 -7.34
N LYS A 15 -10.93 7.17 -7.98
CA LYS A 15 -11.22 8.15 -9.04
C LYS A 15 -11.10 9.60 -8.53
N PRO A 16 -10.65 10.55 -9.36
CA PRO A 16 -10.25 10.40 -10.76
C PRO A 16 -8.78 9.99 -10.97
N PHE A 17 -8.06 9.66 -9.90
CA PHE A 17 -6.63 9.38 -9.93
C PHE A 17 -6.32 7.96 -10.43
N PRO A 18 -5.16 7.73 -11.07
CA PRO A 18 -4.72 6.40 -11.46
C PRO A 18 -4.16 5.62 -10.25
N ILE A 19 -4.86 5.71 -9.12
CA ILE A 19 -4.49 5.06 -7.87
C ILE A 19 -5.46 3.92 -7.61
N TYR A 20 -4.92 2.73 -7.32
CA TYR A 20 -5.71 1.54 -7.03
C TYR A 20 -5.41 1.04 -5.62
N ASP A 21 -6.45 0.81 -4.85
CA ASP A 21 -6.34 -0.02 -3.66
C ASP A 21 -6.39 -1.48 -4.09
N ALA A 22 -5.30 -2.19 -3.86
CA ALA A 22 -5.13 -3.60 -4.15
C ALA A 22 -4.80 -4.40 -2.87
N ALA A 23 -5.22 -3.90 -1.71
CA ALA A 23 -4.89 -4.50 -0.41
C ALA A 23 -5.43 -5.93 -0.22
N LYS A 24 -6.35 -6.39 -1.06
CA LYS A 24 -6.95 -7.73 -1.01
C LYS A 24 -6.46 -8.65 -2.12
N ARG A 25 -5.64 -8.15 -3.03
CA ARG A 25 -5.13 -8.91 -4.18
C ARG A 25 -3.60 -8.98 -4.17
N LEU A 26 -3.06 -10.15 -4.40
CA LEU A 26 -1.66 -10.36 -4.76
C LEU A 26 -1.56 -11.58 -5.67
N THR A 27 -1.54 -11.35 -6.95
CA THR A 27 -1.49 -12.42 -7.96
C THR A 27 -0.64 -11.94 -9.15
N SER A 28 -0.09 -12.89 -9.90
CA SER A 28 0.71 -12.57 -11.08
C SER A 28 -0.12 -11.85 -12.13
N GLY A 29 0.50 -10.87 -12.81
CA GLY A 29 -0.16 -10.11 -13.89
C GLY A 29 -1.20 -9.08 -13.43
N MET A 30 -1.32 -8.82 -12.13
CA MET A 30 -2.33 -7.89 -11.59
C MET A 30 -2.07 -6.41 -11.85
N TYR A 31 -0.86 -6.05 -12.25
CA TYR A 31 -0.48 -4.65 -12.37
C TYR A 31 -1.23 -3.97 -13.54
N VAL A 32 -1.77 -2.79 -13.25
CA VAL A 32 -2.40 -1.90 -14.25
C VAL A 32 -1.37 -0.88 -14.71
N PRO A 33 -0.92 -0.90 -15.98
CA PRO A 33 0.08 0.04 -16.49
C PRO A 33 -0.32 1.50 -16.30
N GLY A 34 0.65 2.35 -15.95
CA GLY A 34 0.43 3.78 -15.72
C GLY A 34 -0.25 4.10 -14.39
N SER A 35 -0.32 3.16 -13.46
CA SER A 35 -1.00 3.33 -12.19
C SER A 35 -0.06 3.28 -10.98
N TYR A 36 -0.65 3.59 -9.82
CA TYR A 36 -0.08 3.39 -8.50
C TYR A 36 -0.94 2.39 -7.74
N MET A 37 -0.52 1.12 -7.69
CA MET A 37 -1.28 0.08 -6.98
C MET A 37 -0.75 -0.10 -5.57
N CYS A 38 -1.61 0.14 -4.58
CA CYS A 38 -1.29 0.06 -3.17
C CYS A 38 -1.60 -1.33 -2.61
N LEU A 39 -0.57 -2.06 -2.21
CA LEU A 39 -0.66 -3.37 -1.56
C LEU A 39 -0.57 -3.24 -0.05
N SER A 40 -1.19 -4.15 0.68
CA SER A 40 -1.07 -4.27 2.13
C SER A 40 -0.47 -5.61 2.53
N PHE A 41 0.44 -5.58 3.51
CA PHE A 41 1.08 -6.76 4.09
C PHE A 41 0.65 -7.02 5.54
N HIS A 42 -0.51 -6.47 5.92
CA HIS A 42 -1.12 -6.77 7.20
C HIS A 42 -1.38 -8.28 7.36
N HIS A 43 -1.43 -8.80 8.60
CA HIS A 43 -1.56 -10.24 8.87
C HIS A 43 -2.81 -10.90 8.27
N LYS A 44 -3.84 -10.12 7.90
CA LYS A 44 -5.06 -10.60 7.22
C LYS A 44 -5.00 -10.55 5.69
N LYS A 45 -3.86 -10.13 5.10
CA LYS A 45 -3.74 -9.92 3.66
C LYS A 45 -3.05 -11.11 2.95
N PRO A 46 -3.02 -11.16 1.61
CA PRO A 46 -2.44 -12.29 0.89
C PRO A 46 -1.01 -12.63 1.33
N LEU A 47 -0.15 -11.61 1.43
CA LEU A 47 1.21 -11.76 1.95
C LEU A 47 1.28 -11.26 3.41
N LYS A 48 1.28 -12.21 4.35
CA LYS A 48 1.10 -11.96 5.78
C LYS A 48 2.42 -11.59 6.48
N ILE A 49 3.03 -10.46 6.12
CA ILE A 49 4.25 -10.00 6.81
C ILE A 49 3.93 -9.54 8.23
N GLY A 50 2.74 -8.97 8.45
CA GLY A 50 2.25 -8.45 9.73
C GLY A 50 1.97 -6.96 9.68
N LYS A 51 2.84 -6.17 9.06
CA LYS A 51 2.73 -4.73 8.87
C LYS A 51 3.38 -4.32 7.56
N GLY A 52 3.03 -3.13 7.06
CA GLY A 52 3.61 -2.55 5.86
C GLY A 52 2.76 -2.75 4.62
N GLY A 53 3.31 -2.37 3.50
CA GLY A 53 2.69 -2.41 2.19
C GLY A 53 3.72 -2.15 1.10
N MET A 54 3.25 -2.07 -0.12
CA MET A 54 4.06 -1.76 -1.29
C MET A 54 3.23 -0.94 -2.28
N ILE A 55 3.88 -0.04 -2.99
CA ILE A 55 3.29 0.63 -4.16
C ILE A 55 3.95 0.06 -5.41
N LEU A 56 3.15 -0.49 -6.32
CA LEU A 56 3.59 -0.88 -7.65
C LEU A 56 3.34 0.29 -8.60
N THR A 57 4.36 0.69 -9.35
CA THR A 57 4.26 1.72 -10.38
C THR A 57 5.40 1.59 -11.40
N ASP A 58 5.15 2.01 -12.63
CA ASP A 58 6.13 2.15 -13.71
C ASP A 58 6.65 3.60 -13.86
N ASP A 59 6.12 4.55 -13.09
CA ASP A 59 6.59 5.93 -13.04
C ASP A 59 7.87 6.06 -12.21
N LYS A 60 9.00 6.10 -12.90
CA LYS A 60 10.34 6.22 -12.27
C LYS A 60 10.49 7.52 -11.47
N LYS A 61 9.97 8.64 -11.97
CA LYS A 61 10.09 9.93 -11.29
C LYS A 61 9.34 9.92 -9.96
N SER A 62 8.11 9.47 -9.96
CA SER A 62 7.33 9.33 -8.73
C SER A 62 7.92 8.28 -7.78
N THR A 63 8.55 7.24 -8.32
CA THR A 63 9.23 6.23 -7.48
C THR A 63 10.34 6.85 -6.63
N GLU A 64 11.14 7.75 -7.20
CA GLU A 64 12.21 8.44 -6.46
C GLU A 64 11.64 9.34 -5.37
N ALA A 65 10.61 10.13 -5.69
CA ALA A 65 9.92 10.97 -4.72
C ALA A 65 9.30 10.15 -3.57
N ILE A 66 8.59 9.07 -3.88
CA ILE A 66 7.98 8.19 -2.88
C ILE A 66 9.03 7.51 -2.00
N ARG A 67 10.19 7.14 -2.55
CA ARG A 67 11.31 6.58 -1.78
C ARG A 67 11.87 7.57 -0.77
N LYS A 68 12.00 8.85 -1.11
CA LYS A 68 12.38 9.90 -0.17
C LYS A 68 11.29 10.11 0.89
N LEU A 69 10.04 10.29 0.47
CA LEU A 69 8.90 10.51 1.38
C LEU A 69 8.77 9.41 2.44
N ARG A 70 8.95 8.14 2.09
CA ARG A 70 8.88 7.03 3.06
C ARG A 70 10.08 6.93 3.99
N TYR A 71 11.19 7.59 3.67
CA TYR A 71 12.45 7.57 4.39
C TYR A 71 12.78 8.95 4.97
N GLU A 72 11.81 9.58 5.59
CA GLU A 72 11.97 10.86 6.31
C GLU A 72 12.45 12.04 5.41
N GLY A 73 12.19 11.99 4.12
CA GLY A 73 12.67 12.94 3.11
C GLY A 73 14.12 12.68 2.64
N ARG A 74 14.76 11.63 3.14
CA ARG A 74 16.18 11.33 2.92
C ARG A 74 16.43 10.53 1.65
N THR A 75 17.63 10.69 1.10
CA THR A 75 18.13 9.89 0.00
C THR A 75 18.94 8.70 0.53
N ILE A 76 18.53 7.47 0.17
CA ILE A 76 19.25 6.27 0.61
C ILE A 76 20.67 6.28 0.06
N GLY A 77 21.65 6.07 0.94
CA GLY A 77 23.06 6.01 0.60
C GLY A 77 23.80 7.35 0.64
N ILE A 78 23.11 8.46 0.89
CA ILE A 78 23.73 9.78 1.10
C ILE A 78 23.93 10.00 2.60
N PRO A 79 25.15 10.41 3.05
CA PRO A 79 25.36 10.80 4.43
C PRO A 79 24.46 11.94 4.86
N TYR A 80 24.01 11.94 6.12
CA TYR A 80 23.03 12.89 6.64
C TYR A 80 23.43 14.37 6.41
N HIS A 81 24.70 14.70 6.57
CA HIS A 81 25.21 16.08 6.43
C HIS A 81 25.38 16.52 4.96
N GLU A 82 25.24 15.60 4.02
CA GLU A 82 25.30 15.85 2.56
C GLU A 82 23.93 15.75 1.90
N ASP A 83 22.91 15.27 2.63
CA ASP A 83 21.58 15.02 2.08
C ASP A 83 20.70 16.27 2.18
N ASP A 84 20.11 16.68 1.06
CA ASP A 84 19.05 17.67 1.04
C ASP A 84 17.73 16.98 1.39
N LEU A 85 17.24 17.24 2.59
CA LEU A 85 15.98 16.66 3.10
C LEU A 85 14.73 17.13 2.32
N GLY A 86 14.87 18.15 1.50
CA GLY A 86 13.84 18.65 0.60
C GLY A 86 12.50 18.90 1.30
N ASP A 87 11.43 18.27 0.80
CA ASP A 87 10.07 18.44 1.31
C ASP A 87 9.78 17.64 2.60
N GLY A 88 10.78 17.02 3.18
CA GLY A 88 10.60 16.12 4.34
C GLY A 88 9.95 14.80 3.98
N GLY A 89 9.49 14.05 5.00
CA GLY A 89 8.88 12.75 4.79
C GLY A 89 8.45 12.07 6.09
N TRP A 90 8.14 10.78 5.98
CA TRP A 90 7.70 9.97 7.11
C TRP A 90 8.58 8.74 7.29
N ASN A 91 8.65 8.25 8.52
CA ASN A 91 9.27 6.96 8.80
C ASN A 91 8.28 5.83 8.45
N MET A 92 8.27 5.43 7.16
CA MET A 92 7.34 4.45 6.60
C MET A 92 8.05 3.30 5.86
N TYR A 93 9.34 3.13 6.06
CA TYR A 93 10.07 2.00 5.49
C TYR A 93 9.93 0.74 6.36
N MET A 94 10.07 -0.42 5.73
CA MET A 94 10.10 -1.69 6.42
C MET A 94 11.40 -1.85 7.21
N THR A 95 11.32 -2.50 8.37
CA THR A 95 12.54 -2.96 9.04
C THR A 95 13.18 -4.10 8.24
N PRO A 96 14.51 -4.35 8.40
CA PRO A 96 15.18 -5.45 7.73
C PRO A 96 14.51 -6.82 7.99
N GLU A 97 14.02 -7.06 9.21
CA GLU A 97 13.32 -8.29 9.59
C GLU A 97 11.99 -8.45 8.83
N GLN A 98 11.23 -7.36 8.71
CA GLN A 98 10.00 -7.35 7.93
C GLN A 98 10.27 -7.61 6.45
N ALA A 99 11.31 -6.99 5.90
CA ALA A 99 11.71 -7.18 4.51
C ALA A 99 12.17 -8.62 4.25
N ALA A 100 13.02 -9.18 5.12
CA ALA A 100 13.49 -10.55 5.03
C ALA A 100 12.33 -11.55 5.11
N ARG A 101 11.41 -11.37 6.06
CA ARG A 101 10.19 -12.16 6.16
C ARG A 101 9.35 -12.05 4.90
N GLY A 102 9.20 -10.84 4.36
CA GLY A 102 8.46 -10.59 3.12
C GLY A 102 9.01 -11.34 1.93
N LEU A 103 10.32 -11.30 1.74
CA LEU A 103 11.02 -12.03 0.67
C LEU A 103 10.82 -13.55 0.81
N THR A 104 10.96 -14.09 2.02
CA THR A 104 10.75 -15.52 2.29
C THR A 104 9.32 -15.96 1.97
N LEU A 105 8.32 -15.18 2.39
CA LEU A 105 6.91 -15.48 2.11
C LEU A 105 6.58 -15.32 0.62
N LEU A 106 7.15 -14.31 -0.05
CA LEU A 106 6.93 -14.08 -1.48
C LEU A 106 7.50 -15.22 -2.33
N TRP A 107 8.63 -15.79 -1.93
CA TRP A 107 9.24 -16.93 -2.62
C TRP A 107 8.32 -18.14 -2.72
N SER A 108 7.51 -18.39 -1.69
CA SER A 108 6.55 -19.48 -1.62
C SER A 108 5.12 -19.06 -2.00
N HIS A 109 4.91 -17.79 -2.36
CA HIS A 109 3.59 -17.29 -2.70
C HIS A 109 3.14 -17.85 -4.07
N PRO A 110 1.91 -18.37 -4.19
CA PRO A 110 1.42 -18.90 -5.47
C PRO A 110 1.32 -17.80 -6.52
N GLN A 111 1.57 -18.13 -7.78
CA GLN A 111 1.43 -17.17 -8.88
C GLN A 111 -0.02 -16.71 -9.06
N HIS A 112 -0.97 -17.58 -8.79
CA HIS A 112 -2.40 -17.24 -8.76
C HIS A 112 -2.92 -17.35 -7.34
N PHE A 113 -3.54 -16.29 -6.87
CA PHE A 113 -4.13 -16.18 -5.54
C PHE A 113 -5.47 -15.47 -5.65
N ASP A 114 -6.53 -16.10 -5.15
CA ASP A 114 -7.87 -15.53 -5.16
C ASP A 114 -7.96 -14.30 -4.25
N ASP A 115 -8.78 -13.34 -4.65
CA ASP A 115 -9.02 -12.16 -3.85
C ASP A 115 -9.60 -12.51 -2.49
N ILE A 116 -9.07 -11.87 -1.45
CA ILE A 116 -9.60 -12.07 -0.10
C ILE A 116 -10.98 -11.45 -0.01
N LYS A 117 -11.95 -12.30 0.30
CA LYS A 117 -13.30 -11.88 0.69
C LYS A 117 -13.30 -11.54 2.18
N GLU A 118 -14.07 -10.52 2.56
CA GLU A 118 -14.29 -10.20 3.96
C GLU A 118 -15.60 -10.77 4.44
N ASP A 119 -15.51 -11.46 5.58
CA ASP A 119 -16.64 -11.99 6.29
C ASP A 119 -16.36 -11.87 7.80
N PRO A 120 -17.10 -11.05 8.56
CA PRO A 120 -18.14 -10.11 8.10
C PRO A 120 -17.60 -8.90 7.33
N PRO A 121 -18.45 -8.19 6.57
CA PRO A 121 -18.08 -6.96 5.88
C PRO A 121 -17.67 -5.85 6.87
N TYR A 122 -16.92 -4.86 6.40
CA TYR A 122 -16.57 -3.70 7.23
C TYR A 122 -17.83 -3.00 7.76
N SER A 123 -17.75 -2.57 9.01
CA SER A 123 -18.80 -1.73 9.58
C SER A 123 -18.90 -0.42 8.81
N ASP A 124 -20.13 0.03 8.59
CA ASP A 124 -20.38 1.35 8.01
C ASP A 124 -19.89 2.44 8.98
N LEU A 125 -18.83 3.14 8.60
CA LEU A 125 -18.22 4.19 9.43
C LEU A 125 -19.18 5.33 9.75
N ARG A 126 -20.23 5.55 8.94
CA ARG A 126 -21.29 6.54 9.23
C ARG A 126 -22.02 6.22 10.52
N ASN A 127 -22.05 4.95 10.94
CA ASN A 127 -22.65 4.49 12.19
C ASN A 127 -21.68 4.54 13.37
N CYS A 128 -20.40 4.90 13.15
CA CYS A 128 -19.43 5.01 14.21
C CYS A 128 -19.64 6.29 15.01
N SER A 129 -19.67 6.18 16.35
CA SER A 129 -19.86 7.32 17.25
C SER A 129 -18.80 8.43 17.08
N LEU A 130 -17.62 8.09 16.58
CA LEU A 130 -16.57 9.05 16.28
C LEU A 130 -17.00 10.04 15.20
N PHE A 131 -17.78 9.58 14.20
CA PHE A 131 -18.26 10.41 13.08
C PHE A 131 -19.69 10.92 13.29
N ASN A 132 -20.40 10.41 14.29
CA ASN A 132 -21.76 10.79 14.64
C ASN A 132 -21.85 11.85 15.75
N LYS A 133 -20.76 12.47 16.13
CA LYS A 133 -20.82 13.64 17.01
C LYS A 133 -21.55 14.76 16.26
N ARG A 134 -22.86 14.81 16.41
CA ARG A 134 -23.61 16.03 16.08
C ARG A 134 -23.08 17.15 16.95
N ALA A 135 -22.65 18.22 16.28
CA ALA A 135 -22.30 19.48 16.93
C ALA A 135 -23.50 20.02 17.74
#